data_e856c66c49d947382901903a317441a0
#
_entry.id   e856c66c49d947382901903a317441a0
#
_cell.length_a   1.000
_cell.length_b   1.000
_cell.length_c   1.000
_cell.angle_alpha   90.00
_cell.angle_beta   90.00
_cell.angle_gamma   90.00
#
_symmetry.space_group_name_H-M   'P 1'
#
loop_
_entity.id
_entity.type
_entity.pdbx_description
1 polymer ?
#
loop_
_entity_poly.entity_id
_entity_poly.type
_entity_poly.pdbx_seq_one_letter_code
_entity_poly.pdbx_strand_id
1 'polypeptide(L)'
;AIDKLDKPGFGLKGVEDLLKKERKDVSGAITKGADLNDEQASQILNFLQIKDLKELKETLKNPLSQEGISELEELYKILGYGKNKDQVRNNFCIVRGLSYYDSFIVETNLNFKVTNNKGKEIDIGSICSGGAYAKLISRFKGVDIPGTGISFGVDRLLFALMQLDQIKVDSQKPVLV
;
A
#
# COMPACT_ATOMS: atom_id res chain seq x y z
N ALA A 1 -3.84 12.46 3.59
CA ALA A 1 -2.57 12.99 3.10
C ALA A 1 -1.65 11.85 2.62
N ILE A 2 -1.31 10.90 3.48
CA ILE A 2 -0.30 9.84 3.20
C ILE A 2 -0.68 8.95 2.02
N ASP A 3 -1.96 8.58 1.86
CA ASP A 3 -2.47 7.77 0.75
C ASP A 3 -2.28 8.40 -0.64
N LYS A 4 -1.82 9.64 -0.67
CA LYS A 4 -1.53 10.37 -1.93
C LYS A 4 -0.03 10.47 -2.22
N LEU A 5 0.83 9.88 -1.38
CA LEU A 5 2.27 9.98 -1.52
C LEU A 5 2.76 9.52 -2.91
N ASP A 6 2.16 8.45 -3.42
CA ASP A 6 2.52 7.83 -4.71
C ASP A 6 1.87 8.52 -5.93
N LYS A 7 1.05 9.54 -5.72
CA LYS A 7 0.43 10.24 -6.84
C LYS A 7 1.47 11.06 -7.61
N PRO A 8 1.45 11.01 -8.96
CA PRO A 8 2.38 11.79 -9.79
C PRO A 8 2.40 13.27 -9.41
N GLY A 9 3.60 13.81 -9.18
CA GLY A 9 3.80 15.22 -8.81
C GLY A 9 3.37 15.59 -7.39
N PHE A 10 3.03 14.60 -6.55
CA PHE A 10 2.62 14.84 -5.17
C PHE A 10 3.82 14.70 -4.20
N GLY A 11 4.33 13.51 -4.02
CA GLY A 11 5.50 13.20 -3.20
C GLY A 11 5.41 13.68 -1.74
N LEU A 12 6.53 13.66 -1.04
CA LEU A 12 6.61 14.10 0.37
C LEU A 12 6.20 15.55 0.58
N LYS A 13 6.53 16.45 -0.38
CA LYS A 13 6.12 17.86 -0.29
C LYS A 13 4.62 18.03 -0.31
N GLY A 14 3.93 17.28 -1.18
CA GLY A 14 2.48 17.31 -1.22
C GLY A 14 1.83 16.71 0.03
N VAL A 15 2.47 15.70 0.64
CA VAL A 15 2.02 15.17 1.93
C VAL A 15 2.20 16.23 3.02
N GLU A 16 3.37 16.90 3.09
CA GLU A 16 3.62 17.98 4.04
C GLU A 16 2.56 19.10 3.93
N ASP A 17 2.28 19.55 2.71
CA ASP A 17 1.27 20.60 2.48
C ASP A 17 -0.09 20.17 3.05
N LEU A 18 -0.53 18.92 2.79
CA LEU A 18 -1.80 18.39 3.31
C LEU A 18 -1.79 18.02 4.80
N LEU A 19 -0.64 17.83 5.41
CA LEU A 19 -0.56 17.67 6.86
C LEU A 19 -0.83 19.01 7.57
N LYS A 20 -0.38 20.12 6.98
CA LYS A 20 -0.47 21.46 7.58
C LYS A 20 -1.68 22.25 7.13
N LYS A 21 -1.91 22.35 5.82
CA LYS A 21 -2.90 23.24 5.21
C LYS A 21 -3.68 22.53 4.11
N GLU A 22 -4.64 23.22 3.53
CA GLU A 22 -5.29 22.80 2.30
C GLU A 22 -4.32 22.85 1.11
N ARG A 23 -4.57 22.02 0.13
CA ARG A 23 -3.83 22.01 -1.14
C ARG A 23 -4.78 22.04 -2.32
N LYS A 24 -4.46 22.88 -3.28
CA LYS A 24 -5.10 22.91 -4.59
C LYS A 24 -4.34 21.97 -5.53
N ASP A 25 -5.02 21.05 -6.16
CA ASP A 25 -4.44 20.14 -7.15
C ASP A 25 -4.38 20.79 -8.56
N VAL A 26 -3.80 20.07 -9.52
CA VAL A 26 -3.68 20.54 -10.91
C VAL A 26 -5.02 20.75 -11.62
N SER A 27 -6.09 20.13 -11.14
CA SER A 27 -7.45 20.31 -11.66
C SER A 27 -8.16 21.52 -11.04
N GLY A 28 -7.55 22.12 -10.02
CA GLY A 28 -8.12 23.24 -9.28
C GLY A 28 -8.96 22.81 -8.08
N ALA A 29 -9.14 21.51 -7.83
CA ALA A 29 -9.87 21.02 -6.67
C ALA A 29 -9.08 21.25 -5.38
N ILE A 30 -9.76 21.69 -4.33
CA ILE A 30 -9.16 21.95 -3.02
C ILE A 30 -9.33 20.72 -2.15
N THR A 31 -8.22 20.17 -1.68
CA THR A 31 -8.21 19.11 -0.66
C THR A 31 -7.87 19.74 0.68
N LYS A 32 -8.77 19.58 1.66
CA LYS A 32 -8.57 20.11 3.02
C LYS A 32 -7.39 19.39 3.70
N GLY A 33 -6.55 20.15 4.39
CA GLY A 33 -5.44 19.63 5.19
C GLY A 33 -5.87 19.06 6.54
N ALA A 34 -4.92 18.46 7.25
CA ALA A 34 -5.11 17.91 8.58
C ALA A 34 -4.90 18.95 9.70
N ASP A 35 -4.45 20.16 9.35
CA ASP A 35 -4.24 21.29 10.24
C ASP A 35 -3.28 21.01 11.41
N LEU A 36 -2.22 20.24 11.12
CA LEU A 36 -1.18 19.92 12.07
C LEU A 36 -0.16 21.04 12.17
N ASN A 37 0.44 21.22 13.34
CA ASN A 37 1.56 22.12 13.52
C ASN A 37 2.86 21.55 12.88
N ASP A 38 3.90 22.39 12.80
CA ASP A 38 5.16 22.02 12.16
C ASP A 38 5.87 20.84 12.82
N GLU A 39 5.82 20.72 14.14
CA GLU A 39 6.41 19.62 14.88
C GLU A 39 5.70 18.29 14.58
N GLN A 40 4.37 18.26 14.65
CA GLN A 40 3.56 17.09 14.34
C GLN A 40 3.74 16.63 12.88
N ALA A 41 3.74 17.58 11.95
CA ALA A 41 3.96 17.28 10.54
C ALA A 41 5.36 16.70 10.31
N SER A 42 6.40 17.27 10.95
CA SER A 42 7.78 16.78 10.85
C SER A 42 7.94 15.37 11.43
N GLN A 43 7.29 15.05 12.54
CA GLN A 43 7.29 13.69 13.10
C GLN A 43 6.72 12.67 12.13
N ILE A 44 5.59 12.99 11.47
CA ILE A 44 5.00 12.12 10.46
C ILE A 44 5.91 11.97 9.24
N LEU A 45 6.47 13.07 8.73
CA LEU A 45 7.37 13.03 7.58
C LEU A 45 8.65 12.22 7.87
N ASN A 46 9.19 12.31 9.07
CA ASN A 46 10.33 11.50 9.50
C ASN A 46 9.93 10.01 9.54
N PHE A 47 8.78 9.67 10.12
CA PHE A 47 8.25 8.31 10.12
C PHE A 47 8.13 7.73 8.70
N LEU A 48 7.62 8.49 7.74
CA LEU A 48 7.46 8.05 6.34
C LEU A 48 8.79 7.77 5.62
N GLN A 49 9.91 8.23 6.16
CA GLN A 49 11.24 8.01 5.60
C GLN A 49 11.97 6.79 6.20
N ILE A 50 11.45 6.21 7.27
CA ILE A 50 11.99 5.00 7.89
C ILE A 50 11.92 3.83 6.90
N LYS A 51 13.01 3.07 6.77
CA LYS A 51 13.12 1.98 5.79
C LYS A 51 13.23 0.60 6.41
N ASP A 52 13.66 0.51 7.65
CA ASP A 52 13.87 -0.77 8.30
C ASP A 52 13.25 -0.84 9.70
N LEU A 53 13.04 -2.07 10.17
CA LEU A 53 12.39 -2.34 11.46
C LEU A 53 13.24 -1.89 12.66
N LYS A 54 14.57 -1.85 12.54
CA LYS A 54 15.43 -1.43 13.63
C LYS A 54 15.27 0.07 13.90
N GLU A 55 15.33 0.88 12.86
CA GLU A 55 15.08 2.31 12.92
C GLU A 55 13.68 2.61 13.45
N LEU A 56 12.66 1.84 12.97
CA LEU A 56 11.29 1.95 13.44
C LEU A 56 11.18 1.67 14.94
N LYS A 57 11.82 0.63 15.42
CA LYS A 57 11.84 0.22 16.83
C LYS A 57 12.54 1.24 17.73
N GLU A 58 13.56 1.91 17.21
CA GLU A 58 14.25 2.99 17.91
C GLU A 58 13.42 4.28 17.97
N THR A 59 12.61 4.54 16.95
CA THR A 59 11.79 5.76 16.82
C THR A 59 10.48 5.67 17.57
N LEU A 60 9.78 4.57 17.47
CA LEU A 60 8.44 4.38 18.07
C LEU A 60 8.52 3.56 19.36
N LYS A 61 8.27 4.19 20.51
CA LYS A 61 8.41 3.57 21.84
C LYS A 61 7.09 3.25 22.53
N ASN A 62 5.94 3.63 21.95
CA ASN A 62 4.67 3.35 22.58
C ASN A 62 4.31 1.85 22.48
N PRO A 63 3.51 1.29 23.44
CA PRO A 63 3.21 -0.14 23.49
C PRO A 63 2.60 -0.68 22.20
N LEU A 64 1.64 0.03 21.61
CA LEU A 64 0.96 -0.40 20.39
C LEU A 64 1.91 -0.53 19.20
N SER A 65 2.84 0.43 19.06
CA SER A 65 3.86 0.35 18.01
C SER A 65 4.82 -0.80 18.23
N GLN A 66 5.20 -1.08 19.47
CA GLN A 66 6.09 -2.21 19.79
C GLN A 66 5.41 -3.57 19.52
N GLU A 67 4.11 -3.69 19.76
CA GLU A 67 3.31 -4.86 19.39
C GLU A 67 3.33 -5.07 17.86
N GLY A 68 2.99 -4.06 17.06
CA GLY A 68 3.03 -4.15 15.60
C GLY A 68 4.42 -4.42 15.03
N ILE A 69 5.48 -3.88 15.64
CA ILE A 69 6.87 -4.19 15.25
C ILE A 69 7.20 -5.65 15.53
N SER A 70 6.77 -6.18 16.68
CA SER A 70 6.99 -7.59 17.04
C SER A 70 6.31 -8.53 16.05
N GLU A 71 5.07 -8.22 15.64
CA GLU A 71 4.36 -8.97 14.60
C GLU A 71 5.10 -8.96 13.25
N LEU A 72 5.64 -7.81 12.86
CA LEU A 72 6.44 -7.70 11.64
C LEU A 72 7.76 -8.47 11.74
N GLU A 73 8.44 -8.44 12.88
CA GLU A 73 9.66 -9.24 13.13
C GLU A 73 9.36 -10.74 12.97
N GLU A 74 8.24 -11.23 13.51
CA GLU A 74 7.82 -12.63 13.37
C GLU A 74 7.47 -12.96 11.91
N LEU A 75 6.72 -12.10 11.22
CA LEU A 75 6.41 -12.26 9.81
C LEU A 75 7.68 -12.38 8.97
N TYR A 76 8.67 -11.50 9.18
CA TYR A 76 9.95 -11.56 8.47
C TYR A 76 10.75 -12.82 8.77
N LYS A 77 10.69 -13.32 10.00
CA LYS A 77 11.29 -14.61 10.36
C LYS A 77 10.68 -15.75 9.55
N ILE A 78 9.36 -15.78 9.41
CA ILE A 78 8.65 -16.78 8.61
C ILE A 78 9.00 -16.62 7.12
N LEU A 79 8.97 -15.40 6.60
CA LEU A 79 9.31 -15.09 5.20
C LEU A 79 10.77 -15.45 4.85
N GLY A 80 11.67 -15.39 5.83
CA GLY A 80 13.08 -15.77 5.68
C GLY A 80 13.29 -17.22 5.23
N TYR A 81 12.31 -18.09 5.42
CA TYR A 81 12.30 -19.47 4.91
C TYR A 81 11.75 -19.58 3.48
N GLY A 82 11.16 -18.52 2.94
CA GLY A 82 10.55 -18.49 1.61
C GLY A 82 11.56 -18.26 0.49
N LYS A 83 11.26 -18.81 -0.71
CA LYS A 83 12.08 -18.63 -1.92
C LYS A 83 12.14 -17.18 -2.40
N ASN A 84 11.12 -16.38 -2.09
CA ASN A 84 10.95 -15.01 -2.59
C ASN A 84 11.27 -13.94 -1.54
N LYS A 85 12.01 -14.28 -0.49
CA LYS A 85 12.35 -13.35 0.61
C LYS A 85 12.96 -12.04 0.13
N ASP A 86 13.78 -12.09 -0.92
CA ASP A 86 14.46 -10.92 -1.47
C ASP A 86 13.55 -9.97 -2.25
N GLN A 87 12.31 -10.38 -2.52
CA GLN A 87 11.29 -9.55 -3.17
C GLN A 87 10.41 -8.80 -2.17
N VAL A 88 10.51 -9.12 -0.88
CA VAL A 88 9.75 -8.47 0.18
C VAL A 88 10.50 -7.24 0.69
N ARG A 89 9.79 -6.13 0.85
CA ARG A 89 10.33 -4.87 1.34
C ARG A 89 9.39 -4.28 2.39
N ASN A 90 9.96 -3.62 3.39
CA ASN A 90 9.20 -2.75 4.27
C ASN A 90 8.77 -1.48 3.54
N ASN A 91 7.52 -1.12 3.70
CA ASN A 91 7.02 0.17 3.27
C ASN A 91 5.99 0.68 4.28
N PHE A 92 6.42 1.55 5.17
CA PHE A 92 5.57 2.14 6.21
C PHE A 92 4.66 3.26 5.69
N CYS A 93 4.73 3.56 4.38
CA CYS A 93 3.87 4.53 3.73
C CYS A 93 2.58 3.92 3.17
N ILE A 94 2.41 2.59 3.22
CA ILE A 94 1.20 1.93 2.74
C ILE A 94 0.05 2.28 3.66
N VAL A 95 -1.00 2.89 3.10
CA VAL A 95 -2.24 3.22 3.81
C VAL A 95 -3.41 2.60 3.07
N ARG A 96 -4.26 1.87 3.81
CA ARG A 96 -5.46 1.25 3.24
C ARG A 96 -6.70 2.04 3.63
N GLY A 97 -7.63 2.19 2.69
CA GLY A 97 -8.89 2.90 2.91
C GLY A 97 -9.92 2.14 3.75
N LEU A 98 -9.67 0.86 4.06
CA LEU A 98 -10.59 0.01 4.83
C LEU A 98 -10.07 -0.17 6.25
N SER A 99 -10.88 0.19 7.24
CA SER A 99 -10.52 0.21 8.66
C SER A 99 -10.68 -1.14 9.37
N TYR A 100 -10.77 -2.24 8.64
CA TYR A 100 -10.92 -3.57 9.24
C TYR A 100 -9.59 -4.31 9.41
N TYR A 101 -8.50 -3.84 8.80
CA TYR A 101 -7.18 -4.38 9.06
C TYR A 101 -6.71 -3.94 10.45
N ASP A 102 -6.25 -4.86 11.24
CA ASP A 102 -5.84 -4.63 12.64
C ASP A 102 -4.44 -5.15 12.99
N SER A 103 -3.71 -5.64 11.97
CA SER A 103 -2.31 -6.07 12.05
C SER A 103 -1.60 -5.66 10.75
N PHE A 104 -0.71 -6.49 10.22
CA PHE A 104 0.03 -6.18 9.00
C PHE A 104 -0.87 -6.06 7.77
N ILE A 105 -0.43 -5.23 6.84
CA ILE A 105 -0.99 -5.12 5.49
C ILE A 105 0.09 -5.42 4.46
N VAL A 106 -0.34 -5.92 3.30
CA VAL A 106 0.56 -6.25 2.19
C VAL A 106 0.05 -5.65 0.89
N GLU A 107 0.98 -5.24 0.05
CA GLU A 107 0.72 -4.89 -1.34
C GLU A 107 1.75 -5.55 -2.24
N THR A 108 1.32 -5.92 -3.44
CA THR A 108 2.19 -6.47 -4.47
C THR A 108 2.21 -5.53 -5.67
N ASN A 109 3.38 -5.03 -5.99
CA ASN A 109 3.62 -4.19 -7.15
C ASN A 109 4.43 -4.96 -8.20
N LEU A 110 4.30 -4.58 -9.46
CA LEU A 110 5.13 -5.14 -10.52
C LEU A 110 6.59 -4.69 -10.35
N ASN A 111 7.50 -5.60 -10.62
CA ASN A 111 8.95 -5.31 -10.66
C ASN A 111 9.46 -5.00 -12.08
N PHE A 112 8.56 -4.79 -13.01
CA PHE A 112 8.84 -4.40 -14.40
C PHE A 112 7.91 -3.27 -14.83
N LYS A 113 8.31 -2.57 -15.88
CA LYS A 113 7.59 -1.44 -16.43
C LYS A 113 6.51 -1.89 -17.39
N VAL A 114 5.38 -1.23 -17.32
CA VAL A 114 4.23 -1.46 -18.19
C VAL A 114 4.03 -0.25 -19.08
N THR A 115 3.72 -0.47 -20.36
CA THR A 115 3.49 0.60 -21.32
C THR A 115 2.06 0.58 -21.84
N ASN A 116 1.54 1.74 -22.18
CA ASN A 116 0.26 1.84 -22.88
C ASN A 116 0.43 1.60 -24.39
N ASN A 117 -0.67 1.58 -25.14
CA ASN A 117 -0.69 1.37 -26.60
C ASN A 117 0.09 2.42 -27.40
N LYS A 118 0.53 3.51 -26.76
CA LYS A 118 1.36 4.57 -27.35
C LYS A 118 2.84 4.44 -26.97
N GLY A 119 3.23 3.34 -26.32
CA GLY A 119 4.59 3.10 -25.84
C GLY A 119 5.01 3.96 -24.63
N LYS A 120 4.07 4.70 -24.00
CA LYS A 120 4.36 5.50 -22.81
C LYS A 120 4.25 4.62 -21.58
N GLU A 121 5.27 4.68 -20.71
CA GLU A 121 5.25 4.04 -19.39
C GLU A 121 4.08 4.54 -18.55
N ILE A 122 3.36 3.61 -17.95
CA ILE A 122 2.24 3.87 -17.06
C ILE A 122 2.42 3.11 -15.76
N ASP A 123 1.97 3.72 -14.67
CA ASP A 123 1.83 3.07 -13.39
C ASP A 123 0.42 2.48 -13.26
N ILE A 124 0.32 1.17 -13.12
CA ILE A 124 -0.96 0.47 -12.92
C ILE A 124 -1.28 0.25 -11.43
N GLY A 125 -0.39 0.69 -10.54
CA GLY A 125 -0.52 0.51 -9.10
C GLY A 125 -0.36 -0.95 -8.65
N SER A 126 -0.75 -1.24 -7.41
CA SER A 126 -0.65 -2.60 -6.87
C SER A 126 -1.59 -3.57 -7.59
N ILE A 127 -1.08 -4.77 -7.92
CA ILE A 127 -1.84 -5.84 -8.57
C ILE A 127 -2.50 -6.79 -7.57
N CYS A 128 -2.08 -6.70 -6.31
CA CYS A 128 -2.62 -7.54 -5.25
C CYS A 128 -2.46 -6.80 -3.93
N SER A 129 -3.40 -6.96 -3.03
CA SER A 129 -3.32 -6.39 -1.69
C SER A 129 -4.16 -7.14 -0.68
N GLY A 130 -3.75 -7.07 0.58
CA GLY A 130 -4.43 -7.75 1.66
C GLY A 130 -3.86 -7.40 3.02
N GLY A 131 -4.15 -8.24 4.01
CA GLY A 131 -3.66 -8.09 5.37
C GLY A 131 -4.40 -8.96 6.35
N ALA A 132 -4.08 -8.81 7.64
CA ALA A 132 -4.72 -9.51 8.73
C ALA A 132 -5.87 -8.69 9.33
N TYR A 133 -6.94 -9.39 9.76
CA TYR A 133 -8.16 -8.78 10.26
C TYR A 133 -8.91 -9.71 11.23
N ALA A 134 -8.50 -9.78 12.47
CA ALA A 134 -9.21 -10.56 13.50
C ALA A 134 -10.53 -9.88 13.91
N LYS A 135 -10.52 -8.57 14.07
CA LYS A 135 -11.67 -7.79 14.56
C LYS A 135 -12.83 -7.67 13.57
N LEU A 136 -12.60 -7.95 12.28
CA LEU A 136 -13.69 -7.94 11.31
C LEU A 136 -14.74 -9.00 11.66
N ILE A 137 -14.28 -10.20 12.00
CA ILE A 137 -15.15 -11.34 12.30
C ILE A 137 -15.83 -11.14 13.64
N SER A 138 -15.15 -10.56 14.62
CA SER A 138 -15.70 -10.30 15.95
C SER A 138 -16.90 -9.34 15.91
N ARG A 139 -16.96 -8.42 14.97
CA ARG A 139 -18.13 -7.53 14.77
C ARG A 139 -19.43 -8.29 14.47
N PHE A 140 -19.33 -9.48 13.86
CA PHE A 140 -20.49 -10.29 13.48
C PHE A 140 -20.73 -11.47 14.42
N LYS A 141 -19.68 -12.01 15.02
CA LYS A 141 -19.72 -13.23 15.83
C LYS A 141 -19.51 -13.00 17.32
N GLY A 142 -19.07 -11.82 17.73
CA GLY A 142 -18.78 -11.50 19.13
C GLY A 142 -17.55 -12.20 19.71
N VAL A 143 -16.76 -12.89 18.88
CA VAL A 143 -15.50 -13.57 19.26
C VAL A 143 -14.41 -13.22 18.26
N ASP A 144 -13.19 -13.01 18.73
CA ASP A 144 -12.06 -12.75 17.89
C ASP A 144 -11.60 -14.05 17.20
N ILE A 145 -11.63 -14.04 15.89
CA ILE A 145 -11.17 -15.15 15.04
C ILE A 145 -10.10 -14.60 14.12
N PRO A 146 -8.87 -15.14 14.16
CA PRO A 146 -7.81 -14.73 13.25
C PRO A 146 -8.27 -14.88 11.81
N GLY A 147 -8.06 -13.83 11.02
CA GLY A 147 -8.39 -13.82 9.61
C GLY A 147 -7.28 -13.12 8.82
N THR A 148 -6.92 -13.70 7.68
CA THR A 148 -5.99 -13.10 6.73
C THR A 148 -6.55 -13.30 5.33
N GLY A 149 -6.53 -12.27 4.53
CA GLY A 149 -7.05 -12.33 3.18
C GLY A 149 -6.24 -11.47 2.21
N ILE A 150 -6.33 -11.85 0.94
CA ILE A 150 -5.66 -11.17 -0.14
C ILE A 150 -6.62 -11.06 -1.33
N SER A 151 -6.59 -9.95 -2.02
CA SER A 151 -7.39 -9.67 -3.21
C SER A 151 -6.49 -9.40 -4.39
N PHE A 152 -6.83 -9.96 -5.54
CA PHE A 152 -6.12 -9.77 -6.80
C PHE A 152 -6.88 -8.80 -7.70
N GLY A 153 -6.18 -7.84 -8.28
CA GLY A 153 -6.68 -7.00 -9.36
C GLY A 153 -6.59 -7.76 -10.69
N VAL A 154 -7.63 -8.54 -11.01
CA VAL A 154 -7.62 -9.44 -12.18
C VAL A 154 -7.29 -8.70 -13.47
N ASP A 155 -7.92 -7.55 -13.71
CA ASP A 155 -7.66 -6.74 -14.92
C ASP A 155 -6.22 -6.25 -15.00
N ARG A 156 -5.67 -5.78 -13.86
CA ARG A 156 -4.28 -5.32 -13.78
C ARG A 156 -3.30 -6.46 -14.00
N LEU A 157 -3.57 -7.62 -13.39
CA LEU A 157 -2.74 -8.81 -13.55
C LEU A 157 -2.78 -9.32 -14.98
N LEU A 158 -3.97 -9.41 -15.58
CA LEU A 158 -4.14 -9.79 -16.97
C LEU A 158 -3.37 -8.85 -17.91
N PHE A 159 -3.53 -7.54 -17.72
CA PHE A 159 -2.81 -6.55 -18.51
C PHE A 159 -1.29 -6.69 -18.39
N ALA A 160 -0.78 -6.91 -17.17
CA ALA A 160 0.64 -7.13 -16.93
C ALA A 160 1.16 -8.41 -17.62
N LEU A 161 0.42 -9.51 -17.55
CA LEU A 161 0.78 -10.77 -18.21
C LEU A 161 0.75 -10.68 -19.74
N MET A 162 -0.17 -9.91 -20.31
CA MET A 162 -0.20 -9.61 -21.74
C MET A 162 1.04 -8.82 -22.18
N GLN A 163 1.54 -7.88 -21.38
CA GLN A 163 2.78 -7.14 -21.67
C GLN A 163 4.03 -8.04 -21.70
N LEU A 164 3.98 -9.16 -21.00
CA LEU A 164 5.06 -10.15 -20.96
C LEU A 164 4.89 -11.28 -22.00
N ASP A 165 3.89 -11.19 -22.89
CA ASP A 165 3.53 -12.27 -23.82
C ASP A 165 3.24 -13.63 -23.15
N GLN A 166 2.91 -13.61 -21.86
CA GLN A 166 2.59 -14.81 -21.09
C GLN A 166 1.17 -15.32 -21.34
N ILE A 167 0.28 -14.43 -21.79
CA ILE A 167 -1.10 -14.77 -22.13
C ILE A 167 -1.42 -14.17 -23.49
N LYS A 168 -1.87 -15.04 -24.42
CA LYS A 168 -2.49 -14.62 -25.67
C LYS A 168 -3.99 -14.66 -25.49
N VAL A 169 -4.64 -13.52 -25.61
CA VAL A 169 -6.10 -13.44 -25.62
C VAL A 169 -6.54 -13.69 -27.06
N ASP A 170 -7.09 -14.88 -27.32
CA ASP A 170 -7.84 -15.09 -28.54
C ASP A 170 -9.13 -14.26 -28.45
N SER A 171 -9.15 -13.16 -29.18
CA SER A 171 -10.37 -12.38 -29.33
C SER A 171 -11.40 -13.20 -30.11
N GLN A 172 -12.24 -13.92 -29.42
CA GLN A 172 -13.46 -14.44 -30.06
C GLN A 172 -14.25 -13.22 -30.54
N LYS A 173 -14.43 -13.11 -31.84
CA LYS A 173 -15.28 -12.06 -32.41
C LYS A 173 -16.67 -12.23 -31.85
N PRO A 174 -17.34 -11.13 -31.45
CA PRO A 174 -18.72 -11.22 -30.96
C PRO A 174 -19.59 -11.90 -32.04
N VAL A 175 -20.33 -12.91 -31.62
CA VAL A 175 -21.36 -13.50 -32.47
C VAL A 175 -22.47 -12.46 -32.55
N LEU A 176 -22.62 -11.83 -33.70
CA LEU A 176 -23.83 -11.04 -34.02
C LEU A 176 -24.99 -12.02 -34.19
N VAL A 177 -25.93 -11.96 -33.28
CA VAL A 177 -27.23 -12.62 -33.38
C VAL A 177 -28.20 -11.66 -33.99
#